data_cc12ffb8c5929dd7c3c8d8d504974c23
#
_entry.id   cc12ffb8c5929dd7c3c8d8d504974c23
#
_cell.length_a   1.000
_cell.length_b   1.000
_cell.length_c   1.000
_cell.angle_alpha   90.00
_cell.angle_beta   90.00
_cell.angle_gamma   90.00
#
_symmetry.space_group_name_H-M   'P 1'
#
loop_
_entity.id
_entity.type
_entity.pdbx_description
1 polymer ?
#
loop_
_entity_poly.entity_id
_entity_poly.type
_entity_poly.pdbx_seq_one_letter_code
_entity_poly.pdbx_strand_id
1 'polypeptide(L)'
;MKIHHTEATLGAKVYDINLRRLDNRTAEEIVDAWHEYAVLVFPEQHLDDKAQIAFSRLFGNLERLLTASIEAENSEVFRVANVRPDGTIDKPGESYELFHRGNQYWHTDSSYKLIPSKASVLRAQTVPPSGGETQFADMRAAYDALDHKRKAMLKNKIAAHDYIYSQGLIGGLELMTEEETAAIPPVEHPLIQTHPDTGRKCLFVGRHASHIVGENLEKSRAELAALTEEACQPPRVYTHKWHNGDVAVWDNRCVLHRGRPWPKDQPRIMFRTTVAGQAEHNEWMMASDSAGSG
;
A
#
# COMPACT_ATOMS: atom_id res chain seq x y z
N MET A 1 1.82 23.75 12.00
CA MET A 1 1.83 22.28 12.08
C MET A 1 3.11 21.84 12.79
N LYS A 2 3.07 20.76 13.58
CA LYS A 2 4.24 20.18 14.25
C LYS A 2 4.43 18.74 13.77
N ILE A 3 5.65 18.40 13.37
CA ILE A 3 6.00 17.07 12.86
C ILE A 3 6.89 16.38 13.87
N HIS A 4 6.46 15.19 14.31
CA HIS A 4 7.23 14.34 15.22
C HIS A 4 7.54 13.05 14.48
N HIS A 5 8.81 12.82 14.16
CA HIS A 5 9.17 11.58 13.52
C HIS A 5 9.05 10.38 14.46
N THR A 6 8.90 9.20 13.86
CA THR A 6 8.93 7.93 14.60
C THR A 6 10.39 7.54 14.91
N GLU A 7 10.58 6.50 15.70
CA GLU A 7 11.91 5.91 15.93
C GLU A 7 12.40 5.04 14.76
N ALA A 8 11.52 4.79 13.76
CA ALA A 8 11.86 4.03 12.57
C ALA A 8 12.48 4.93 11.49
N THR A 9 13.00 4.34 10.41
CA THR A 9 13.56 5.07 9.26
C THR A 9 12.52 5.80 8.42
N LEU A 10 11.23 5.58 8.70
CA LEU A 10 10.08 6.20 8.05
C LEU A 10 9.03 6.59 9.07
N GLY A 11 8.13 7.45 8.63
CA GLY A 11 6.92 7.81 9.37
C GLY A 11 7.07 9.01 10.29
N ALA A 12 6.05 9.85 10.29
CA ALA A 12 5.92 10.95 11.24
C ALA A 12 4.46 11.16 11.65
N LYS A 13 4.26 11.68 12.86
CA LYS A 13 2.96 12.15 13.35
C LYS A 13 2.90 13.66 13.21
N VAL A 14 1.78 14.16 12.68
CA VAL A 14 1.57 15.58 12.40
C VAL A 14 0.46 16.10 13.32
N TYR A 15 0.82 17.06 14.15
CA TYR A 15 -0.07 17.69 15.13
C TYR A 15 -0.32 19.16 14.80
N ASP A 16 -1.25 19.77 15.53
CA ASP A 16 -1.60 21.18 15.41
C ASP A 16 -2.03 21.55 13.99
N ILE A 17 -2.87 20.70 13.38
CA ILE A 17 -3.38 20.83 12.03
C ILE A 17 -4.85 20.39 11.96
N ASN A 18 -5.61 20.97 11.04
CA ASN A 18 -6.97 20.56 10.70
C ASN A 18 -7.06 20.25 9.20
N LEU A 19 -7.16 18.97 8.86
CA LEU A 19 -7.19 18.51 7.44
C LEU A 19 -8.44 18.96 6.67
N ARG A 20 -9.49 19.44 7.36
CA ARG A 20 -10.69 20.01 6.71
C ARG A 20 -10.47 21.43 6.20
N ARG A 21 -9.39 22.10 6.65
CA ARG A 21 -9.12 23.52 6.36
C ARG A 21 -7.62 23.73 6.17
N LEU A 22 -7.12 23.33 5.02
CA LEU A 22 -5.73 23.53 4.63
C LEU A 22 -5.64 24.74 3.70
N ASP A 23 -4.69 25.63 3.95
CA ASP A 23 -4.23 26.60 2.97
C ASP A 23 -3.20 25.95 2.04
N ASN A 24 -2.89 26.61 0.92
CA ASN A 24 -1.98 26.08 -0.09
C ASN A 24 -0.58 25.81 0.47
N ARG A 25 -0.07 26.71 1.31
CA ARG A 25 1.26 26.57 1.91
C ARG A 25 1.33 25.33 2.82
N THR A 26 0.35 25.15 3.69
CA THR A 26 0.29 23.98 4.57
C THR A 26 0.12 22.68 3.77
N ALA A 27 -0.64 22.73 2.67
CA ALA A 27 -0.79 21.58 1.77
C ALA A 27 0.56 21.20 1.11
N GLU A 28 1.35 22.16 0.64
CA GLU A 28 2.69 21.94 0.11
C GLU A 28 3.63 21.37 1.19
N GLU A 29 3.65 21.94 2.38
CA GLU A 29 4.45 21.45 3.51
C GLU A 29 4.09 19.99 3.89
N ILE A 30 2.82 19.57 3.76
CA ILE A 30 2.39 18.18 3.96
C ILE A 30 2.97 17.27 2.88
N VAL A 31 2.91 17.68 1.60
CA VAL A 31 3.44 16.88 0.49
C VAL A 31 4.95 16.70 0.61
N ASP A 32 5.68 17.79 0.96
CA ASP A 32 7.12 17.73 1.19
C ASP A 32 7.47 16.78 2.35
N ALA A 33 6.76 16.88 3.47
CA ALA A 33 6.94 15.98 4.60
C ALA A 33 6.59 14.52 4.23
N TRP A 34 5.57 14.32 3.38
CA TRP A 34 5.23 12.97 2.91
C TRP A 34 6.33 12.36 2.03
N HIS A 35 6.97 13.13 1.15
CA HIS A 35 8.14 12.67 0.39
C HIS A 35 9.33 12.31 1.30
N GLU A 36 9.54 13.06 2.37
CA GLU A 36 10.61 12.82 3.33
C GLU A 36 10.34 11.56 4.16
N TYR A 37 9.17 11.51 4.83
CA TYR A 37 8.84 10.46 5.80
C TYR A 37 8.13 9.24 5.20
N ALA A 38 7.61 9.33 3.97
CA ALA A 38 6.82 8.32 3.25
C ALA A 38 5.53 7.86 3.93
N VAL A 39 5.36 8.09 5.22
CA VAL A 39 4.13 7.83 6.00
C VAL A 39 3.87 9.01 6.91
N LEU A 40 2.70 9.63 6.79
CA LEU A 40 2.26 10.64 7.74
C LEU A 40 0.99 10.16 8.45
N VAL A 41 0.95 10.36 9.75
CA VAL A 41 -0.23 10.11 10.58
C VAL A 41 -0.71 11.42 11.18
N PHE A 42 -2.00 11.68 11.04
CA PHE A 42 -2.69 12.85 11.56
C PHE A 42 -3.69 12.38 12.61
N PRO A 43 -3.37 12.52 13.92
CA PRO A 43 -4.26 12.09 14.99
C PRO A 43 -5.57 12.89 15.04
N GLU A 44 -6.66 12.24 15.43
CA GLU A 44 -7.93 12.82 15.84
C GLU A 44 -8.59 13.80 14.83
N GLN A 45 -8.46 13.55 13.52
CA GLN A 45 -9.00 14.43 12.48
C GLN A 45 -10.50 14.24 12.23
N HIS A 46 -11.06 13.05 12.51
CA HIS A 46 -12.49 12.73 12.38
C HIS A 46 -13.10 13.15 11.04
N LEU A 47 -12.41 12.87 9.92
CA LEU A 47 -12.89 13.25 8.59
C LEU A 47 -14.17 12.50 8.21
N ASP A 48 -15.01 13.15 7.39
CA ASP A 48 -16.04 12.50 6.57
C ASP A 48 -15.46 12.15 5.17
N ASP A 49 -16.24 11.51 4.31
CA ASP A 49 -15.81 11.12 2.97
C ASP A 49 -15.38 12.31 2.12
N LYS A 50 -16.16 13.41 2.16
CA LYS A 50 -15.85 14.62 1.40
C LYS A 50 -14.50 15.23 1.80
N ALA A 51 -14.24 15.32 3.10
CA ALA A 51 -12.99 15.85 3.61
C ALA A 51 -11.80 14.90 3.32
N GLN A 52 -12.01 13.58 3.44
CA GLN A 52 -10.99 12.60 3.06
C GLN A 52 -10.64 12.67 1.58
N ILE A 53 -11.63 12.76 0.69
CA ILE A 53 -11.44 12.92 -0.75
C ILE A 53 -10.63 14.20 -1.03
N ALA A 54 -11.03 15.34 -0.44
CA ALA A 54 -10.33 16.61 -0.62
C ALA A 54 -8.87 16.53 -0.18
N PHE A 55 -8.60 15.95 0.99
CA PHE A 55 -7.26 15.73 1.50
C PHE A 55 -6.44 14.80 0.59
N SER A 56 -7.03 13.69 0.15
CA SER A 56 -6.34 12.72 -0.69
C SER A 56 -5.92 13.28 -2.07
N ARG A 57 -6.69 14.22 -2.58
CA ARG A 57 -6.39 14.90 -3.86
C ARG A 57 -5.14 15.78 -3.82
N LEU A 58 -4.59 16.09 -2.66
CA LEU A 58 -3.28 16.74 -2.53
C LEU A 58 -2.16 15.87 -3.15
N PHE A 59 -2.32 14.56 -3.13
CA PHE A 59 -1.33 13.59 -3.59
C PHE A 59 -1.54 13.18 -5.07
N GLY A 60 -2.69 13.50 -5.67
CA GLY A 60 -3.04 13.21 -7.06
C GLY A 60 -4.50 12.84 -7.29
N ASN A 61 -4.81 12.36 -8.49
CA ASN A 61 -6.14 11.89 -8.86
C ASN A 61 -6.48 10.60 -8.11
N LEU A 62 -7.75 10.41 -7.77
CA LEU A 62 -8.19 9.21 -7.06
C LEU A 62 -8.62 8.11 -8.03
N GLU A 63 -8.34 6.86 -7.65
CA GLU A 63 -8.91 5.69 -8.31
C GLU A 63 -10.40 5.59 -7.98
N ARG A 64 -11.20 5.16 -8.96
CA ARG A 64 -12.61 4.84 -8.78
C ARG A 64 -12.78 3.33 -8.66
N LEU A 65 -13.65 2.92 -7.74
CA LEU A 65 -14.03 1.52 -7.60
C LEU A 65 -14.96 1.13 -8.75
N LEU A 66 -14.59 0.08 -9.47
CA LEU A 66 -15.34 -0.44 -10.62
C LEU A 66 -16.43 -1.46 -10.24
N THR A 67 -16.55 -1.83 -8.96
CA THR A 67 -17.47 -2.87 -8.52
C THR A 67 -18.89 -2.33 -8.34
N ALA A 68 -19.80 -2.81 -9.17
CA ALA A 68 -21.23 -2.49 -9.19
C ALA A 68 -22.03 -2.90 -7.92
N SER A 69 -21.37 -3.49 -6.92
CA SER A 69 -22.00 -3.96 -5.67
C SER A 69 -21.86 -2.98 -4.49
N ILE A 70 -21.22 -1.82 -4.69
CA ILE A 70 -21.09 -0.82 -3.63
C ILE A 70 -22.03 0.33 -3.97
N GLU A 71 -23.17 0.35 -3.32
CA GLU A 71 -24.05 1.52 -3.15
C GLU A 71 -23.32 2.58 -2.31
N ALA A 72 -22.16 3.03 -2.76
CA ALA A 72 -21.47 4.13 -2.12
C ALA A 72 -21.83 5.40 -2.88
N GLU A 73 -22.35 6.40 -2.19
CA GLU A 73 -22.53 7.76 -2.74
C GLU A 73 -21.24 8.30 -3.38
N ASN A 74 -20.07 7.73 -2.98
CA ASN A 74 -18.75 8.09 -3.49
C ASN A 74 -17.96 6.84 -3.89
N SER A 75 -17.85 6.58 -5.20
CA SER A 75 -17.02 5.50 -5.75
C SER A 75 -15.51 5.65 -5.49
N GLU A 76 -15.05 6.74 -4.87
CA GLU A 76 -13.65 7.02 -4.53
C GLU A 76 -13.27 6.57 -3.10
N VAL A 77 -14.26 6.25 -2.25
CA VAL A 77 -14.02 5.83 -0.86
C VAL A 77 -14.38 4.37 -0.67
N PHE A 78 -13.39 3.56 -0.32
CA PHE A 78 -13.57 2.14 -0.03
C PHE A 78 -13.70 1.91 1.48
N ARG A 79 -14.80 1.26 1.89
CA ARG A 79 -15.03 0.89 3.28
C ARG A 79 -14.29 -0.41 3.61
N VAL A 80 -13.34 -0.36 4.54
CA VAL A 80 -12.57 -1.50 5.05
C VAL A 80 -13.08 -1.81 6.46
N ALA A 81 -14.05 -2.72 6.58
CA ALA A 81 -14.72 -2.98 7.85
C ALA A 81 -15.11 -4.45 7.98
N ASN A 82 -15.07 -5.00 9.20
CA ASN A 82 -15.69 -6.29 9.52
C ASN A 82 -17.12 -6.15 10.07
N VAL A 83 -17.73 -4.99 9.88
CA VAL A 83 -19.11 -4.67 10.30
C VAL A 83 -19.93 -4.36 9.06
N ARG A 84 -21.09 -4.97 8.90
CA ARG A 84 -22.04 -4.72 7.80
C ARG A 84 -22.80 -3.41 8.00
N PRO A 85 -23.49 -2.89 6.97
CA PRO A 85 -24.31 -1.67 7.11
C PRO A 85 -25.41 -1.79 8.18
N ASP A 86 -25.92 -2.99 8.43
CA ASP A 86 -26.91 -3.28 9.48
C ASP A 86 -26.32 -3.37 10.89
N GLY A 87 -25.01 -3.16 11.05
CA GLY A 87 -24.30 -3.20 12.33
C GLY A 87 -23.83 -4.61 12.76
N THR A 88 -24.13 -5.66 11.99
CA THR A 88 -23.68 -7.02 12.31
C THR A 88 -22.21 -7.22 11.94
N ILE A 89 -21.48 -8.00 12.73
CA ILE A 89 -20.10 -8.38 12.45
C ILE A 89 -20.07 -9.57 11.49
N ASP A 90 -19.18 -9.52 10.50
CA ASP A 90 -18.98 -10.60 9.55
C ASP A 90 -18.53 -11.89 10.24
N LYS A 91 -19.07 -13.02 9.77
CA LYS A 91 -18.73 -14.32 10.31
C LYS A 91 -17.44 -14.88 9.71
N PRO A 92 -16.71 -15.74 10.44
CA PRO A 92 -15.58 -16.47 9.88
C PRO A 92 -15.95 -17.24 8.61
N GLY A 93 -15.07 -17.20 7.59
CA GLY A 93 -15.25 -17.88 6.30
C GLY A 93 -15.94 -17.05 5.22
N GLU A 94 -16.43 -15.85 5.52
CA GLU A 94 -16.98 -14.94 4.52
C GLU A 94 -15.87 -14.21 3.73
N SER A 95 -16.19 -13.66 2.55
CA SER A 95 -15.23 -13.04 1.61
C SER A 95 -14.34 -11.96 2.24
N TYR A 96 -14.86 -11.29 3.26
CA TYR A 96 -14.13 -10.28 4.02
C TYR A 96 -12.94 -10.86 4.83
N GLU A 97 -13.06 -12.11 5.31
CA GLU A 97 -11.95 -12.78 6.02
C GLU A 97 -10.74 -12.98 5.09
N LEU A 98 -10.97 -13.34 3.82
CA LEU A 98 -9.91 -13.52 2.83
C LEU A 98 -9.21 -12.19 2.54
N PHE A 99 -9.97 -11.10 2.38
CA PHE A 99 -9.41 -9.76 2.22
C PHE A 99 -8.49 -9.41 3.40
N HIS A 100 -8.94 -9.63 4.64
CA HIS A 100 -8.12 -9.40 5.83
C HIS A 100 -6.90 -10.30 5.90
N ARG A 101 -7.03 -11.58 5.54
CA ARG A 101 -5.91 -12.52 5.49
C ARG A 101 -4.85 -12.04 4.53
N GLY A 102 -5.26 -11.55 3.34
CA GLY A 102 -4.37 -10.96 2.37
C GLY A 102 -3.62 -9.72 2.89
N ASN A 103 -4.32 -8.87 3.62
CA ASN A 103 -3.74 -7.65 4.20
C ASN A 103 -2.75 -7.90 5.35
N GLN A 104 -2.64 -9.13 5.87
CA GLN A 104 -1.63 -9.48 6.87
C GLN A 104 -0.24 -9.77 6.26
N TYR A 105 -0.15 -9.95 4.94
CA TYR A 105 1.13 -10.06 4.24
C TYR A 105 1.68 -8.67 3.92
N TRP A 106 3.00 -8.53 3.89
CA TRP A 106 3.65 -7.33 3.43
C TRP A 106 3.35 -7.09 1.96
N HIS A 107 2.77 -5.94 1.63
CA HIS A 107 2.40 -5.57 0.27
C HIS A 107 2.44 -4.07 0.06
N THR A 108 2.48 -3.67 -1.19
CA THR A 108 2.09 -2.33 -1.62
C THR A 108 0.80 -2.43 -2.43
N ASP A 109 -0.05 -1.42 -2.34
CA ASP A 109 -1.34 -1.44 -3.02
C ASP A 109 -1.16 -1.46 -4.55
N SER A 110 -1.95 -2.32 -5.19
CA SER A 110 -2.08 -2.38 -6.66
C SER A 110 -0.79 -2.68 -7.45
N SER A 111 0.26 -3.25 -6.85
CA SER A 111 1.50 -3.58 -7.58
C SER A 111 1.30 -4.62 -8.68
N TYR A 112 0.18 -5.33 -8.69
CA TYR A 112 -0.26 -6.23 -9.77
C TYR A 112 -0.89 -5.50 -10.96
N LYS A 113 -0.96 -4.17 -10.94
CA LYS A 113 -1.34 -3.35 -12.08
C LYS A 113 -0.10 -2.84 -12.81
N LEU A 114 -0.22 -2.62 -14.10
CA LEU A 114 0.83 -2.04 -14.92
C LEU A 114 1.29 -0.68 -14.37
N ILE A 115 0.33 0.13 -13.90
CA ILE A 115 0.58 1.38 -13.18
C ILE A 115 0.08 1.19 -11.74
N PRO A 116 0.99 0.93 -10.77
CA PRO A 116 0.63 0.79 -9.36
C PRO A 116 0.06 2.08 -8.77
N SER A 117 -0.71 1.96 -7.69
CA SER A 117 -1.23 3.12 -6.97
C SER A 117 -0.10 3.97 -6.38
N LYS A 118 -0.20 5.31 -6.49
CA LYS A 118 0.80 6.25 -5.95
C LYS A 118 0.77 6.29 -4.42
N ALA A 119 -0.42 6.46 -3.84
CA ALA A 119 -0.59 6.59 -2.40
C ALA A 119 -1.91 6.00 -1.94
N SER A 120 -2.00 5.70 -0.66
CA SER A 120 -3.25 5.34 0.00
C SER A 120 -3.45 6.21 1.23
N VAL A 121 -4.70 6.65 1.43
CA VAL A 121 -5.13 7.38 2.62
C VAL A 121 -6.17 6.55 3.37
N LEU A 122 -5.92 6.26 4.62
CA LEU A 122 -6.80 5.46 5.48
C LEU A 122 -7.21 6.28 6.70
N ARG A 123 -8.53 6.40 6.95
CA ARG A 123 -9.05 6.99 8.17
C ARG A 123 -9.72 5.96 9.05
N ALA A 124 -9.60 6.13 10.35
CA ALA A 124 -10.21 5.30 11.36
C ALA A 124 -11.54 5.90 11.85
N GLN A 125 -12.64 5.15 11.70
CA GLN A 125 -13.92 5.51 12.31
C GLN A 125 -14.12 4.76 13.62
N THR A 126 -13.93 3.45 13.60
CA THR A 126 -14.04 2.59 14.78
C THR A 126 -12.86 1.65 14.81
N VAL A 127 -12.16 1.59 15.93
CA VAL A 127 -11.01 0.70 16.09
C VAL A 127 -11.22 -0.23 17.28
N PRO A 128 -10.72 -1.47 17.21
CA PRO A 128 -10.79 -2.41 18.34
C PRO A 128 -9.88 -1.92 19.49
N PRO A 129 -10.17 -2.29 20.74
CA PRO A 129 -9.37 -1.90 21.89
C PRO A 129 -7.95 -2.47 21.87
N SER A 130 -7.71 -3.57 21.12
CA SER A 130 -6.40 -4.20 20.94
C SER A 130 -6.27 -4.86 19.56
N GLY A 131 -5.07 -4.86 19.02
CA GLY A 131 -4.81 -5.36 17.66
C GLY A 131 -5.26 -4.37 16.58
N GLY A 132 -5.24 -4.82 15.32
CA GLY A 132 -5.65 -4.02 14.17
C GLY A 132 -4.69 -2.90 13.80
N GLU A 133 -3.47 -2.90 14.34
CA GLU A 133 -2.42 -1.95 13.97
C GLU A 133 -2.10 -2.09 12.48
N THR A 134 -1.55 -1.03 11.89
CA THR A 134 -0.92 -1.08 10.58
C THR A 134 0.58 -0.93 10.74
N GLN A 135 1.33 -1.85 10.13
CA GLN A 135 2.78 -1.79 10.04
C GLN A 135 3.18 -1.28 8.66
N PHE A 136 4.18 -0.41 8.63
CA PHE A 136 4.77 0.18 7.43
C PHE A 136 6.26 -0.12 7.41
N ALA A 137 6.81 -0.51 6.25
CA ALA A 137 8.22 -0.85 6.08
C ALA A 137 8.86 0.03 4.99
N ASP A 138 10.00 0.63 5.29
CA ASP A 138 10.74 1.55 4.41
C ASP A 138 11.58 0.79 3.38
N MET A 139 11.13 0.72 2.16
CA MET A 139 11.84 0.06 1.07
C MET A 139 13.03 0.85 0.55
N ARG A 140 13.12 2.16 0.85
CA ARG A 140 14.29 3.01 0.59
C ARG A 140 15.45 2.61 1.51
N ALA A 141 15.18 2.59 2.82
CA ALA A 141 16.16 2.14 3.82
C ALA A 141 16.51 0.65 3.67
N ALA A 142 15.57 -0.18 3.20
CA ALA A 142 15.84 -1.57 2.88
C ALA A 142 16.84 -1.71 1.71
N TYR A 143 16.68 -0.93 0.64
CA TYR A 143 17.67 -0.88 -0.44
C TYR A 143 19.03 -0.34 0.06
N ASP A 144 19.03 0.72 0.86
CA ASP A 144 20.26 1.34 1.37
C ASP A 144 21.08 0.34 2.22
N ALA A 145 20.42 -0.53 2.97
CA ALA A 145 21.01 -1.56 3.83
C ALA A 145 21.62 -2.76 3.06
N LEU A 146 21.29 -2.95 1.78
CA LEU A 146 21.91 -3.99 0.96
C LEU A 146 23.39 -3.67 0.75
N ASP A 147 24.24 -4.71 0.80
CA ASP A 147 25.63 -4.58 0.41
C ASP A 147 25.80 -4.37 -1.10
N HIS A 148 27.01 -3.98 -1.53
CA HIS A 148 27.30 -3.71 -2.95
C HIS A 148 27.07 -4.93 -3.84
N LYS A 149 27.36 -6.13 -3.37
CA LYS A 149 27.20 -7.39 -4.13
C LYS A 149 25.71 -7.66 -4.38
N ARG A 150 24.87 -7.54 -3.34
CA ARG A 150 23.42 -7.73 -3.47
C ARG A 150 22.78 -6.64 -4.34
N LYS A 151 23.18 -5.37 -4.17
CA LYS A 151 22.75 -4.29 -5.07
C LYS A 151 23.05 -4.59 -6.53
N ALA A 152 24.26 -5.07 -6.82
CA ALA A 152 24.68 -5.44 -8.17
C ALA A 152 23.88 -6.63 -8.72
N MET A 153 23.61 -7.66 -7.90
CA MET A 153 22.82 -8.83 -8.28
C MET A 153 21.36 -8.48 -8.60
N LEU A 154 20.77 -7.55 -7.87
CA LEU A 154 19.35 -7.19 -8.02
C LEU A 154 19.10 -6.09 -9.06
N LYS A 155 20.14 -5.37 -9.50
CA LYS A 155 20.04 -4.13 -10.30
C LYS A 155 19.17 -4.25 -11.55
N ASN A 156 19.23 -5.38 -12.24
CA ASN A 156 18.52 -5.61 -13.51
C ASN A 156 17.46 -6.72 -13.40
N LYS A 157 17.16 -7.19 -12.18
CA LYS A 157 16.14 -8.21 -11.98
C LYS A 157 14.75 -7.60 -12.07
N ILE A 158 13.87 -8.32 -12.74
CA ILE A 158 12.45 -7.99 -12.91
C ILE A 158 11.65 -9.05 -12.19
N ALA A 159 10.67 -8.65 -11.39
CA ALA A 159 9.71 -9.56 -10.78
C ALA A 159 8.36 -9.47 -11.49
N ALA A 160 7.75 -10.63 -11.72
CA ALA A 160 6.35 -10.71 -12.13
C ALA A 160 5.47 -10.50 -10.90
N HIS A 161 4.63 -9.47 -10.93
CA HIS A 161 3.62 -9.21 -9.91
C HIS A 161 2.29 -9.79 -10.37
N ASP A 162 1.80 -10.76 -9.62
CA ASP A 162 0.70 -11.63 -10.00
C ASP A 162 -0.37 -11.62 -8.90
N TYR A 163 -1.57 -11.14 -9.25
CA TYR A 163 -2.71 -11.11 -8.34
C TYR A 163 -3.18 -12.53 -8.01
N ILE A 164 -3.21 -13.42 -9.00
CA ILE A 164 -3.68 -14.80 -8.85
C ILE A 164 -2.75 -15.59 -7.91
N TYR A 165 -1.43 -15.47 -8.09
CA TYR A 165 -0.46 -16.01 -7.16
C TYR A 165 -0.74 -15.55 -5.72
N SER A 166 -0.98 -14.27 -5.54
CA SER A 166 -1.22 -13.67 -4.22
C SER A 166 -2.55 -14.12 -3.59
N GLN A 167 -3.58 -14.42 -4.40
CA GLN A 167 -4.81 -15.04 -3.93
C GLN A 167 -4.58 -16.50 -3.51
N GLY A 168 -3.72 -17.22 -4.23
CA GLY A 168 -3.32 -18.58 -3.85
C GLY A 168 -2.70 -18.66 -2.46
N LEU A 169 -1.91 -17.65 -2.05
CA LEU A 169 -1.29 -17.60 -0.71
C LEU A 169 -2.31 -17.57 0.44
N ILE A 170 -3.52 -17.14 0.17
CA ILE A 170 -4.57 -16.95 1.19
C ILE A 170 -5.76 -17.92 1.05
N GLY A 171 -5.71 -18.81 0.06
CA GLY A 171 -6.82 -19.72 -0.25
C GLY A 171 -7.99 -19.04 -0.96
N GLY A 172 -7.73 -17.95 -1.69
CA GLY A 172 -8.77 -17.16 -2.37
C GLY A 172 -9.05 -17.58 -3.82
N LEU A 173 -8.32 -18.54 -4.38
CA LEU A 173 -8.48 -18.94 -5.78
C LEU A 173 -9.87 -19.56 -6.06
N GLU A 174 -10.44 -20.29 -5.11
CA GLU A 174 -11.74 -20.94 -5.26
C GLU A 174 -12.92 -19.95 -5.38
N LEU A 175 -12.69 -18.68 -5.03
CA LEU A 175 -13.69 -17.61 -5.12
C LEU A 175 -13.57 -16.79 -6.40
N MET A 176 -12.58 -17.05 -7.24
CA MET A 176 -12.35 -16.32 -8.48
C MET A 176 -12.92 -17.08 -9.67
N THR A 177 -13.62 -16.39 -10.54
CA THR A 177 -14.06 -16.93 -11.83
C THR A 177 -12.88 -16.99 -12.83
N GLU A 178 -13.04 -17.80 -13.88
CA GLU A 178 -12.07 -17.88 -14.98
C GLU A 178 -11.96 -16.53 -15.70
N GLU A 179 -13.07 -15.81 -15.85
CA GLU A 179 -13.11 -14.45 -16.47
C GLU A 179 -12.33 -13.43 -15.63
N GLU A 180 -12.54 -13.40 -14.31
CA GLU A 180 -11.78 -12.53 -13.40
C GLU A 180 -10.28 -12.86 -13.42
N THR A 181 -9.93 -14.14 -13.47
CA THR A 181 -8.54 -14.60 -13.56
C THR A 181 -7.89 -14.15 -14.86
N ALA A 182 -8.59 -14.29 -15.99
CA ALA A 182 -8.09 -13.87 -17.31
C ALA A 182 -7.97 -12.34 -17.46
N ALA A 183 -8.78 -11.58 -16.72
CA ALA A 183 -8.78 -10.12 -16.76
C ALA A 183 -7.60 -9.46 -16.05
N ILE A 184 -6.85 -10.20 -15.21
CA ILE A 184 -5.75 -9.67 -14.39
C ILE A 184 -4.47 -10.47 -14.67
N PRO A 185 -3.86 -10.35 -15.87
CA PRO A 185 -2.59 -11.03 -16.16
C PRO A 185 -1.47 -10.49 -15.28
N PRO A 186 -0.43 -11.29 -15.00
CA PRO A 186 0.77 -10.82 -14.33
C PRO A 186 1.41 -9.63 -15.05
N VAL A 187 1.98 -8.71 -14.28
CA VAL A 187 2.73 -7.56 -14.79
C VAL A 187 4.17 -7.59 -14.29
N GLU A 188 5.06 -7.02 -15.05
CA GLU A 188 6.49 -7.03 -14.73
C GLU A 188 6.93 -5.69 -14.15
N HIS A 189 7.70 -5.74 -13.05
CA HIS A 189 8.28 -4.56 -12.41
C HIS A 189 9.74 -4.81 -12.03
N PRO A 190 10.64 -3.81 -12.22
CA PRO A 190 12.00 -3.90 -11.69
C PRO A 190 11.99 -4.08 -10.17
N LEU A 191 12.83 -4.98 -9.64
CA LEU A 191 13.02 -5.17 -8.20
C LEU A 191 13.59 -3.94 -7.50
N ILE A 192 14.35 -3.12 -8.23
CA ILE A 192 14.88 -1.84 -7.76
C ILE A 192 14.25 -0.75 -8.61
N GLN A 193 13.50 0.11 -7.97
CA GLN A 193 12.90 1.29 -8.60
C GLN A 193 13.57 2.57 -8.10
N THR A 194 13.50 3.63 -8.90
CA THR A 194 13.88 4.98 -8.49
C THR A 194 12.60 5.76 -8.21
N HIS A 195 12.48 6.29 -7.00
CA HIS A 195 11.32 7.09 -6.62
C HIS A 195 11.31 8.39 -7.43
N PRO A 196 10.24 8.70 -8.19
CA PRO A 196 10.26 9.77 -9.19
C PRO A 196 10.46 11.17 -8.58
N ASP A 197 9.88 11.44 -7.41
CA ASP A 197 9.93 12.77 -6.80
C ASP A 197 11.19 12.98 -5.95
N THR A 198 11.78 11.92 -5.37
CA THR A 198 12.93 12.03 -4.44
C THR A 198 14.24 11.53 -5.02
N GLY A 199 14.23 10.81 -6.15
CA GLY A 199 15.40 10.17 -6.74
C GLY A 199 15.98 9.01 -5.92
N ARG A 200 15.42 8.69 -4.76
CA ARG A 200 15.90 7.59 -3.91
C ARG A 200 15.55 6.24 -4.53
N LYS A 201 16.47 5.30 -4.43
CA LYS A 201 16.20 3.92 -4.82
C LYS A 201 15.45 3.18 -3.73
N CYS A 202 14.54 2.28 -4.12
CA CYS A 202 13.76 1.44 -3.23
C CYS A 202 13.62 0.02 -3.80
N LEU A 203 13.41 -0.95 -2.92
CA LEU A 203 13.01 -2.30 -3.31
C LEU A 203 11.51 -2.29 -3.65
N PHE A 204 11.15 -3.02 -4.71
CA PHE A 204 9.75 -3.20 -5.11
C PHE A 204 9.40 -4.69 -5.07
N VAL A 205 8.99 -5.15 -3.92
CA VAL A 205 8.71 -6.55 -3.56
C VAL A 205 7.38 -6.65 -2.81
N GLY A 206 7.12 -7.78 -2.18
CA GLY A 206 5.93 -8.02 -1.37
C GLY A 206 5.08 -9.14 -1.92
N ARG A 207 3.90 -9.35 -1.35
CA ARG A 207 3.08 -10.56 -1.59
C ARG A 207 2.68 -10.80 -3.05
N HIS A 208 2.61 -9.75 -3.86
CA HIS A 208 2.25 -9.88 -5.28
C HIS A 208 3.43 -10.26 -6.16
N ALA A 209 4.68 -10.03 -5.73
CA ALA A 209 5.87 -10.44 -6.45
C ALA A 209 5.99 -11.97 -6.43
N SER A 210 5.56 -12.62 -7.51
CA SER A 210 5.42 -14.08 -7.59
C SER A 210 6.72 -14.79 -7.88
N HIS A 211 7.55 -14.25 -8.78
CA HIS A 211 8.84 -14.82 -9.17
C HIS A 211 9.70 -13.81 -9.92
N ILE A 212 10.99 -14.10 -10.05
CA ILE A 212 11.93 -13.31 -10.86
C ILE A 212 11.90 -13.85 -12.29
N VAL A 213 11.65 -12.98 -13.25
CA VAL A 213 11.51 -13.32 -14.67
C VAL A 213 12.81 -13.92 -15.19
N GLY A 214 12.70 -15.06 -15.91
CA GLY A 214 13.84 -15.78 -16.48
C GLY A 214 14.62 -16.65 -15.49
N GLU A 215 14.21 -16.73 -14.22
CA GLU A 215 14.85 -17.57 -13.21
C GLU A 215 14.00 -18.80 -12.84
N ASN A 216 14.63 -19.74 -12.12
CA ASN A 216 13.91 -20.91 -11.60
C ASN A 216 12.80 -20.46 -10.63
N LEU A 217 11.58 -20.92 -10.86
CA LEU A 217 10.37 -20.49 -10.16
C LEU A 217 10.47 -20.64 -8.64
N GLU A 218 10.88 -21.81 -8.14
CA GLU A 218 10.94 -22.09 -6.70
C GLU A 218 12.05 -21.28 -6.02
N LYS A 219 13.22 -21.18 -6.65
CA LYS A 219 14.35 -20.40 -6.12
C LYS A 219 14.01 -18.91 -6.06
N SER A 220 13.41 -18.38 -7.12
CA SER A 220 13.05 -16.95 -7.17
C SER A 220 11.94 -16.60 -6.17
N ARG A 221 10.97 -17.49 -5.95
CA ARG A 221 9.96 -17.33 -4.88
C ARG A 221 10.61 -17.28 -3.50
N ALA A 222 11.52 -18.20 -3.22
CA ALA A 222 12.26 -18.23 -1.96
C ALA A 222 13.12 -16.97 -1.78
N GLU A 223 13.79 -16.50 -2.85
CA GLU A 223 14.60 -15.28 -2.85
C GLU A 223 13.74 -14.03 -2.56
N LEU A 224 12.59 -13.88 -3.23
CA LEU A 224 11.67 -12.75 -3.01
C LEU A 224 11.06 -12.75 -1.61
N ALA A 225 10.69 -13.93 -1.10
CA ALA A 225 10.18 -14.07 0.26
C ALA A 225 11.24 -13.67 1.30
N ALA A 226 12.46 -14.18 1.17
CA ALA A 226 13.58 -13.85 2.05
C ALA A 226 13.93 -12.35 1.97
N LEU A 227 13.96 -11.78 0.77
CA LEU A 227 14.22 -10.35 0.56
C LEU A 227 13.14 -9.47 1.23
N THR A 228 11.87 -9.87 1.10
CA THR A 228 10.75 -9.16 1.74
C THR A 228 10.85 -9.23 3.26
N GLU A 229 11.14 -10.39 3.82
CA GLU A 229 11.28 -10.57 5.28
C GLU A 229 12.46 -9.78 5.84
N GLU A 230 13.61 -9.81 5.16
CA GLU A 230 14.79 -9.04 5.55
C GLU A 230 14.53 -7.52 5.45
N ALA A 231 13.87 -7.06 4.40
CA ALA A 231 13.52 -5.65 4.22
C ALA A 231 12.61 -5.15 5.35
N CYS A 232 11.68 -5.97 5.82
CA CYS A 232 10.67 -5.62 6.81
C CYS A 232 11.09 -5.91 8.26
N GLN A 233 12.32 -5.52 8.63
CA GLN A 233 12.85 -5.65 10.00
C GLN A 233 13.15 -4.27 10.63
N PRO A 234 13.14 -4.16 11.96
CA PRO A 234 13.60 -2.94 12.61
C PRO A 234 15.04 -2.57 12.17
N PRO A 235 15.40 -1.28 12.12
CA PRO A 235 14.57 -0.09 12.42
C PRO A 235 13.68 0.39 11.25
N ARG A 236 13.54 -0.40 10.19
CA ARG A 236 12.80 -0.03 8.98
C ARG A 236 11.27 -0.21 9.08
N VAL A 237 10.77 -0.64 10.22
CA VAL A 237 9.33 -0.89 10.44
C VAL A 237 8.77 0.06 11.47
N TYR A 238 7.75 0.81 11.07
CA TYR A 238 6.91 1.61 11.95
C TYR A 238 5.56 0.89 12.16
N THR A 239 5.11 0.80 13.41
CA THR A 239 3.80 0.25 13.79
C THR A 239 2.89 1.36 14.27
N HIS A 240 1.81 1.65 13.54
CA HIS A 240 0.79 2.60 13.96
C HIS A 240 -0.34 1.88 14.71
N LYS A 241 -0.53 2.23 15.97
CA LYS A 241 -1.69 1.87 16.76
C LYS A 241 -2.76 2.92 16.55
N TRP A 242 -3.87 2.50 15.94
CA TRP A 242 -4.97 3.38 15.57
C TRP A 242 -5.78 3.88 16.77
N HIS A 243 -6.24 5.13 16.67
CA HIS A 243 -7.31 5.69 17.49
C HIS A 243 -8.44 6.18 16.57
N ASN A 244 -9.65 6.29 17.13
CA ASN A 244 -10.78 6.83 16.38
C ASN A 244 -10.47 8.25 15.90
N GLY A 245 -10.70 8.51 14.63
CA GLY A 245 -10.42 9.80 14.01
C GLY A 245 -9.03 9.96 13.41
N ASP A 246 -8.10 9.02 13.62
CA ASP A 246 -6.78 9.05 12.98
C ASP A 246 -6.91 8.95 11.46
N VAL A 247 -6.03 9.66 10.77
CA VAL A 247 -5.83 9.57 9.31
C VAL A 247 -4.36 9.27 9.04
N ALA A 248 -4.09 8.31 8.19
CA ALA A 248 -2.73 8.03 7.71
C ALA A 248 -2.68 8.09 6.18
N VAL A 249 -1.58 8.62 5.64
CA VAL A 249 -1.23 8.55 4.21
C VAL A 249 0.14 7.92 4.06
N TRP A 250 0.28 7.02 3.10
CA TRP A 250 1.56 6.40 2.78
C TRP A 250 1.83 6.33 1.28
N ASP A 251 3.12 6.32 0.94
CA ASP A 251 3.62 6.27 -0.44
C ASP A 251 3.82 4.82 -0.87
N ASN A 252 2.94 4.31 -1.72
CA ASN A 252 3.00 2.93 -2.22
C ASN A 252 4.23 2.67 -3.11
N ARG A 253 4.92 3.70 -3.58
CA ARG A 253 6.10 3.57 -4.44
C ARG A 253 7.36 3.18 -3.66
N CYS A 254 7.34 3.37 -2.32
CA CYS A 254 8.50 3.09 -1.47
C CYS A 254 8.16 2.50 -0.09
N VAL A 255 6.90 2.14 0.15
CA VAL A 255 6.44 1.58 1.43
C VAL A 255 5.73 0.25 1.19
N LEU A 256 6.14 -0.80 1.90
CA LEU A 256 5.28 -1.96 2.13
C LEU A 256 4.48 -1.75 3.40
N HIS A 257 3.25 -2.25 3.42
CA HIS A 257 2.43 -2.21 4.61
C HIS A 257 1.71 -3.54 4.84
N ARG A 258 1.25 -3.73 6.09
CA ARG A 258 0.37 -4.84 6.45
C ARG A 258 -0.50 -4.49 7.64
N GLY A 259 -1.71 -5.07 7.70
CA GLY A 259 -2.56 -5.05 8.88
C GLY A 259 -2.15 -6.12 9.88
N ARG A 260 -2.28 -5.82 11.16
CA ARG A 260 -2.16 -6.82 12.23
C ARG A 260 -3.54 -7.38 12.58
N PRO A 261 -3.63 -8.64 12.97
CA PRO A 261 -4.90 -9.23 13.38
C PRO A 261 -5.45 -8.55 14.64
N TRP A 262 -6.79 -8.64 14.80
CA TRP A 262 -7.50 -8.23 16.00
C TRP A 262 -8.59 -9.27 16.32
N PRO A 263 -9.19 -9.24 17.53
CA PRO A 263 -10.30 -10.12 17.87
C PRO A 263 -11.46 -9.95 16.89
N LYS A 264 -11.92 -11.04 16.27
CA LYS A 264 -12.90 -11.01 15.17
C LYS A 264 -14.29 -10.49 15.61
N ASP A 265 -14.62 -10.60 16.90
CA ASP A 265 -15.84 -10.12 17.54
C ASP A 265 -15.79 -8.62 17.87
N GLN A 266 -14.66 -7.97 17.65
CA GLN A 266 -14.49 -6.54 17.87
C GLN A 266 -14.69 -5.77 16.57
N PRO A 267 -15.52 -4.69 16.59
CA PRO A 267 -15.76 -3.90 15.38
C PRO A 267 -14.52 -3.10 14.97
N ARG A 268 -14.24 -3.12 13.66
CA ARG A 268 -13.23 -2.25 13.05
C ARG A 268 -13.80 -1.68 11.76
N ILE A 269 -13.89 -0.35 11.68
CA ILE A 269 -14.44 0.37 10.54
C ILE A 269 -13.43 1.43 10.12
N MET A 270 -12.88 1.26 8.93
CA MET A 270 -11.93 2.17 8.30
C MET A 270 -12.45 2.56 6.91
N PHE A 271 -11.95 3.67 6.38
CA PHE A 271 -12.26 4.11 5.02
C PHE A 271 -10.98 4.48 4.30
N ARG A 272 -10.83 3.95 3.08
CA ARG A 272 -9.64 4.15 2.25
C ARG A 272 -9.99 4.91 0.98
N THR A 273 -9.14 5.87 0.62
CA THR A 273 -9.05 6.43 -0.72
C THR A 273 -7.70 6.02 -1.31
N THR A 274 -7.64 5.76 -2.60
CA THR A 274 -6.43 5.34 -3.31
C THR A 274 -6.10 6.39 -4.37
N VAL A 275 -4.88 6.90 -4.33
CA VAL A 275 -4.37 7.84 -5.32
C VAL A 275 -3.80 7.06 -6.49
N ALA A 276 -4.28 7.35 -7.69
CA ALA A 276 -3.85 6.69 -8.91
C ALA A 276 -2.36 6.95 -9.19
N GLY A 277 -1.68 5.94 -9.72
CA GLY A 277 -0.35 6.09 -10.28
C GLY A 277 -0.36 6.92 -11.56
N GLN A 278 0.82 7.34 -12.00
CA GLN A 278 1.03 8.11 -13.23
C GLN A 278 1.97 7.35 -14.16
N ALA A 279 1.57 7.15 -15.41
CA ALA A 279 2.36 6.42 -16.41
C ALA A 279 3.72 7.10 -16.69
N GLU A 280 3.76 8.43 -16.65
CA GLU A 280 4.93 9.25 -16.89
C GLU A 280 6.09 9.00 -15.91
N HIS A 281 5.80 8.42 -14.76
CA HIS A 281 6.80 8.08 -13.74
C HIS A 281 7.36 6.65 -13.85
N ASN A 282 6.92 5.88 -14.85
CA ASN A 282 7.42 4.54 -15.11
C ASN A 282 8.43 4.56 -16.27
N GLU A 283 9.61 5.15 -16.05
CA GLU A 283 10.69 5.29 -17.06
C GLU A 283 11.06 3.96 -17.74
N TRP A 284 10.93 2.82 -17.05
CA TRP A 284 11.23 1.51 -17.61
C TRP A 284 10.18 1.04 -18.63
N MET A 285 8.91 1.49 -18.53
CA MET A 285 7.86 1.21 -19.53
C MET A 285 8.16 1.94 -20.85
N MET A 286 8.67 3.17 -20.76
CA MET A 286 9.05 3.95 -21.94
C MET A 286 10.26 3.34 -22.67
N ALA A 287 11.15 2.65 -21.94
CA ALA A 287 12.31 1.99 -22.53
C ALA A 287 11.96 0.66 -23.25
N SER A 288 10.89 -0.04 -22.84
CA SER A 288 10.45 -1.28 -23.50
C SER A 288 9.76 -1.04 -24.85
N ASP A 289 9.01 0.07 -24.99
CA ASP A 289 8.35 0.44 -26.25
C ASP A 289 9.35 0.89 -27.33
N SER A 290 10.51 1.42 -26.93
CA SER A 290 11.59 1.79 -27.88
C SER A 290 12.43 0.62 -28.35
N ALA A 291 12.42 -0.52 -27.65
CA ALA A 291 13.17 -1.73 -28.02
C ALA A 291 12.36 -2.71 -28.94
N GLY A 292 11.04 -2.50 -29.07
CA GLY A 292 10.15 -3.35 -29.89
C GLY A 292 9.91 -2.85 -31.30
N SER A 293 10.52 -1.72 -31.72
CA SER A 293 10.34 -1.12 -33.06
C SER A 293 11.63 -1.09 -33.89
N GLY A 294 12.53 -2.07 -33.68
CA GLY A 294 13.75 -2.24 -34.46
C GLY A 294 13.79 -3.57 -35.21
#